data_1c444ad5cb7166cdcdd3ff84fcb53439
#
_entry.id   1c444ad5cb7166cdcdd3ff84fcb53439
#
_cell.length_a   1.000
_cell.length_b   1.000
_cell.length_c   1.000
_cell.angle_alpha   90.00
_cell.angle_beta   90.00
_cell.angle_gamma   90.00
#
_symmetry.space_group_name_H-M   'P 1'
#
loop_
_entity.id
_entity.type
_entity.pdbx_description
1 polymer ?
#
loop_
_entity_poly.entity_id
_entity_poly.type
_entity_poly.pdbx_seq_one_letter_code
_entity_poly.pdbx_strand_id
1 'polypeptide(L)'
;MKRFFKDNGLSLVLLLLFLAFWAAQSIAGFHVYNQDQALHGNPEIPYAEYLASGHFWQATAENWESEFLQMGFYVILTTFLFQRGSAESNDPDEAEELAAKRRDKRAGWLYRNSLSLAFLALFLLTFAMHAWGGLKELNQEHAEHGEPPETMADFLVDPELWFQSFQNWQSEFLAVLSIVVLSIFLRQAGSPESKEVDAANSKTGA
;
A
#
# COMPACT_ATOMS: atom_id res chain seq x y z
N MET A 1 -30.82 -6.95 7.02
CA MET A 1 -29.49 -7.46 7.43
C MET A 1 -28.88 -8.44 6.46
N LYS A 2 -29.51 -9.59 6.10
CA LYS A 2 -28.91 -10.60 5.18
C LYS A 2 -28.47 -10.02 3.83
N ARG A 3 -29.25 -9.10 3.23
CA ARG A 3 -28.91 -8.45 1.95
C ARG A 3 -27.68 -7.54 2.08
N PHE A 4 -27.59 -6.76 3.17
CA PHE A 4 -26.44 -5.90 3.43
C PHE A 4 -25.12 -6.68 3.48
N PHE A 5 -25.10 -7.81 4.24
CA PHE A 5 -23.90 -8.67 4.31
C PHE A 5 -23.59 -9.36 2.98
N LYS A 6 -24.61 -9.71 2.19
CA LYS A 6 -24.40 -10.28 0.87
C LYS A 6 -23.80 -9.25 -0.10
N ASP A 7 -24.31 -8.02 -0.07
CA ASP A 7 -23.91 -6.95 -1.00
C ASP A 7 -22.56 -6.31 -0.62
N ASN A 8 -22.10 -6.43 0.64
CA ASN A 8 -20.87 -5.81 1.16
C ASN A 8 -19.89 -6.82 1.80
N GLY A 9 -20.10 -8.11 1.59
CA GLY A 9 -19.35 -9.16 2.29
C GLY A 9 -17.84 -9.08 2.10
N LEU A 10 -17.38 -8.80 0.88
CA LEU A 10 -15.96 -8.68 0.58
C LEU A 10 -15.33 -7.52 1.37
N SER A 11 -15.90 -6.34 1.31
CA SER A 11 -15.37 -5.15 2.02
C SER A 11 -15.38 -5.35 3.54
N LEU A 12 -16.42 -6.01 4.07
CA LEU A 12 -16.51 -6.29 5.51
C LEU A 12 -15.44 -7.27 5.98
N VAL A 13 -15.20 -8.34 5.20
CA VAL A 13 -14.15 -9.32 5.53
C VAL A 13 -12.78 -8.69 5.44
N LEU A 14 -12.50 -7.92 4.39
CA LEU A 14 -11.21 -7.22 4.23
C LEU A 14 -10.99 -6.20 5.36
N LEU A 15 -12.01 -5.44 5.75
CA LEU A 15 -11.91 -4.51 6.88
C LEU A 15 -11.64 -5.23 8.20
N LEU A 16 -12.29 -6.36 8.46
CA LEU A 16 -12.07 -7.15 9.67
C LEU A 16 -10.65 -7.72 9.71
N LEU A 17 -10.15 -8.25 8.59
CA LEU A 17 -8.77 -8.75 8.49
C LEU A 17 -7.77 -7.62 8.70
N PHE A 18 -7.98 -6.46 8.08
CA PHE A 18 -7.14 -5.27 8.28
C PHE A 18 -7.06 -4.88 9.75
N LEU A 19 -8.22 -4.73 10.41
CA LEU A 19 -8.26 -4.35 11.84
C LEU A 19 -7.62 -5.41 12.74
N ALA A 20 -7.82 -6.69 12.45
CA ALA A 20 -7.23 -7.78 13.20
C ALA A 20 -5.70 -7.80 13.08
N PHE A 21 -5.16 -7.64 11.86
CA PHE A 21 -3.71 -7.60 11.65
C PHE A 21 -3.07 -6.32 12.19
N TRP A 22 -3.74 -5.18 12.07
CA TRP A 22 -3.24 -3.94 12.65
C TRP A 22 -3.20 -3.99 14.18
N ALA A 23 -4.23 -4.57 14.81
CA ALA A 23 -4.23 -4.82 16.26
C ALA A 23 -3.12 -5.82 16.64
N ALA A 24 -2.93 -6.90 15.89
CA ALA A 24 -1.85 -7.86 16.14
C ALA A 24 -0.47 -7.22 15.99
N GLN A 25 -0.25 -6.39 14.97
CA GLN A 25 0.97 -5.60 14.78
C GLN A 25 1.23 -4.69 15.97
N SER A 26 0.21 -3.96 16.45
CA SER A 26 0.37 -3.05 17.59
C SER A 26 0.77 -3.77 18.88
N ILE A 27 0.22 -4.95 19.13
CA ILE A 27 0.56 -5.78 20.31
C ILE A 27 1.98 -6.35 20.18
N ALA A 28 2.30 -6.94 19.03
CA ALA A 28 3.63 -7.50 18.78
C ALA A 28 4.71 -6.42 18.83
N GLY A 29 4.49 -5.29 18.16
CA GLY A 29 5.41 -4.16 18.15
C GLY A 29 5.63 -3.55 19.53
N PHE A 30 4.60 -3.47 20.36
CA PHE A 30 4.74 -3.06 21.76
C PHE A 30 5.71 -3.94 22.55
N HIS A 31 5.62 -5.24 22.38
CA HIS A 31 6.55 -6.16 23.05
C HIS A 31 7.97 -6.04 22.49
N VAL A 32 8.13 -5.94 21.17
CA VAL A 32 9.45 -5.76 20.54
C VAL A 32 10.08 -4.46 21.02
N TYR A 33 9.35 -3.37 21.02
CA TYR A 33 9.83 -2.07 21.45
C TYR A 33 10.30 -2.09 22.92
N ASN A 34 9.51 -2.65 23.83
CA ASN A 34 9.90 -2.73 25.25
C ASN A 34 11.07 -3.69 25.48
N GLN A 35 11.21 -4.75 24.68
CA GLN A 35 12.40 -5.60 24.75
C GLN A 35 13.66 -4.83 24.31
N ASP A 36 13.54 -4.00 23.27
CA ASP A 36 14.64 -3.15 22.82
C ASP A 36 15.02 -2.10 23.85
N GLN A 37 14.02 -1.40 24.43
CA GLN A 37 14.24 -0.47 25.54
C GLN A 37 15.00 -1.13 26.71
N ALA A 38 14.58 -2.33 27.10
CA ALA A 38 15.24 -3.08 28.18
C ALA A 38 16.70 -3.45 27.84
N LEU A 39 17.01 -3.78 26.57
CA LEU A 39 18.38 -4.08 26.12
C LEU A 39 19.30 -2.84 26.21
N HIS A 40 18.76 -1.65 25.99
CA HIS A 40 19.47 -0.38 26.12
C HIS A 40 19.46 0.19 27.54
N GLY A 41 18.82 -0.49 28.50
CA GLY A 41 18.75 -0.04 29.88
C GLY A 41 17.70 1.04 30.16
N ASN A 42 16.80 1.27 29.22
CA ASN A 42 15.71 2.21 29.32
C ASN A 42 14.49 1.57 30.03
N PRO A 43 13.62 2.36 30.67
CA PRO A 43 12.40 1.84 31.27
C PRO A 43 11.39 1.40 30.19
N GLU A 44 10.65 0.32 30.47
CA GLU A 44 9.50 -0.06 29.66
C GLU A 44 8.41 1.01 29.69
N ILE A 45 7.77 1.24 28.54
CA ILE A 45 6.67 2.19 28.42
C ILE A 45 5.31 1.47 28.41
N PRO A 46 4.21 2.12 28.85
CA PRO A 46 2.87 1.52 28.77
C PRO A 46 2.38 1.48 27.31
N TYR A 47 1.45 0.55 27.04
CA TYR A 47 0.90 0.33 25.68
C TYR A 47 0.29 1.59 25.04
N ALA A 48 -0.38 2.44 25.82
CA ALA A 48 -0.95 3.70 25.30
C ALA A 48 0.13 4.69 24.83
N GLU A 49 1.29 4.70 25.48
CA GLU A 49 2.44 5.51 25.10
C GLU A 49 3.11 4.95 23.85
N TYR A 50 3.24 3.62 23.76
CA TYR A 50 3.71 2.96 22.53
C TYR A 50 2.85 3.33 21.31
N LEU A 51 1.53 3.32 21.42
CA LEU A 51 0.63 3.73 20.33
C LEU A 51 0.80 5.21 19.91
N ALA A 52 1.42 6.02 20.73
CA ALA A 52 1.79 7.41 20.41
C ALA A 52 3.26 7.57 20.00
N SER A 53 4.04 6.48 19.99
CA SER A 53 5.47 6.50 19.65
C SER A 53 5.74 6.76 18.16
N GLY A 54 6.96 7.18 17.83
CA GLY A 54 7.47 7.25 16.45
C GLY A 54 7.50 5.88 15.81
N HIS A 55 8.05 4.90 16.52
CA HIS A 55 8.16 3.51 16.08
C HIS A 55 6.82 2.90 15.60
N PHE A 56 5.73 3.05 16.36
CA PHE A 56 4.44 2.52 15.95
C PHE A 56 3.92 3.16 14.65
N TRP A 57 4.00 4.49 14.55
CA TRP A 57 3.49 5.21 13.38
C TRP A 57 4.38 5.09 12.17
N GLN A 58 5.69 5.02 12.34
CA GLN A 58 6.62 4.72 11.25
C GLN A 58 6.30 3.34 10.65
N ALA A 59 6.34 2.28 11.45
CA ALA A 59 6.08 0.91 11.00
C ALA A 59 4.67 0.71 10.39
N THR A 60 3.67 1.46 10.86
CA THR A 60 2.32 1.42 10.29
C THR A 60 2.24 2.16 8.96
N ALA A 61 2.80 3.36 8.90
CA ALA A 61 2.63 4.25 7.77
C ALA A 61 3.50 3.84 6.57
N GLU A 62 4.69 3.27 6.78
CA GLU A 62 5.57 2.79 5.70
C GLU A 62 4.92 1.68 4.86
N ASN A 63 4.15 0.78 5.51
CA ASN A 63 3.39 -0.25 4.80
C ASN A 63 2.21 0.36 4.04
N TRP A 64 1.47 1.27 4.66
CA TRP A 64 0.33 1.91 4.00
C TRP A 64 0.73 2.78 2.82
N GLU A 65 1.88 3.48 2.91
CA GLU A 65 2.36 4.28 1.78
C GLU A 65 2.68 3.40 0.56
N SER A 66 3.33 2.26 0.78
CA SER A 66 3.71 1.34 -0.30
C SER A 66 2.49 0.78 -1.02
N GLU A 67 1.48 0.34 -0.27
CA GLU A 67 0.20 -0.16 -0.79
C GLU A 67 -0.54 0.91 -1.62
N PHE A 68 -0.63 2.13 -1.10
CA PHE A 68 -1.33 3.21 -1.83
C PHE A 68 -0.55 3.67 -3.07
N LEU A 69 0.79 3.68 -3.00
CA LEU A 69 1.62 3.95 -4.16
C LEU A 69 1.41 2.90 -5.25
N GLN A 70 1.51 1.62 -4.88
CA GLN A 70 1.33 0.48 -5.76
C GLN A 70 -0.03 0.51 -6.44
N MET A 71 -1.12 0.66 -5.67
CA MET A 71 -2.48 0.74 -6.23
C MET A 71 -2.67 1.95 -7.14
N GLY A 72 -2.12 3.10 -6.77
CA GLY A 72 -2.16 4.31 -7.59
C GLY A 72 -1.44 4.12 -8.93
N PHE A 73 -0.22 3.58 -8.91
CA PHE A 73 0.52 3.23 -10.12
C PHE A 73 -0.19 2.18 -10.96
N TYR A 74 -0.70 1.13 -10.34
CA TYR A 74 -1.40 0.06 -11.05
C TYR A 74 -2.60 0.60 -11.84
N VAL A 75 -3.45 1.40 -11.20
CA VAL A 75 -4.60 2.05 -11.86
C VAL A 75 -4.15 2.95 -13.01
N ILE A 76 -3.06 3.70 -12.87
CA ILE A 76 -2.54 4.58 -13.94
C ILE A 76 -1.91 3.75 -15.04
N LEU A 77 -1.03 2.81 -14.72
CA LEU A 77 -0.28 2.03 -15.71
C LEU A 77 -1.21 1.17 -16.58
N THR A 78 -2.21 0.51 -16.01
CA THR A 78 -3.20 -0.27 -16.75
C THR A 78 -4.07 0.56 -17.71
N THR A 79 -4.04 1.90 -17.57
CA THR A 79 -4.68 2.81 -18.51
C THR A 79 -3.90 2.95 -19.82
N PHE A 80 -2.58 2.77 -19.80
CA PHE A 80 -1.68 3.07 -20.93
C PHE A 80 -0.87 1.87 -21.41
N LEU A 81 -0.61 0.92 -20.51
CA LEU A 81 0.20 -0.27 -20.79
C LEU A 81 -0.69 -1.51 -20.85
N PHE A 82 -0.27 -2.45 -21.67
CA PHE A 82 -1.01 -3.68 -21.95
C PHE A 82 -0.14 -4.90 -21.67
N GLN A 83 -0.77 -5.95 -21.15
CA GLN A 83 -0.18 -7.27 -21.04
C GLN A 83 -1.12 -8.29 -21.70
N ARG A 84 -0.79 -8.69 -22.92
CA ARG A 84 -1.61 -9.68 -23.65
C ARG A 84 -1.75 -10.98 -22.87
N GLY A 85 -2.96 -11.45 -22.75
CA GLY A 85 -3.30 -12.68 -22.05
C GLY A 85 -3.53 -12.52 -20.55
N SER A 86 -3.19 -11.40 -19.93
CA SER A 86 -3.48 -11.15 -18.50
C SER A 86 -4.96 -10.86 -18.26
N ALA A 87 -5.50 -11.34 -17.15
CA ALA A 87 -6.81 -10.92 -16.64
C ALA A 87 -6.82 -9.46 -16.21
N GLU A 88 -5.68 -8.98 -15.72
CA GLU A 88 -5.46 -7.67 -15.14
C GLU A 88 -5.19 -6.55 -16.17
N SER A 89 -5.34 -6.83 -17.46
CA SER A 89 -5.02 -5.88 -18.53
C SER A 89 -6.18 -5.65 -19.48
N ASN A 90 -6.27 -4.45 -20.00
CA ASN A 90 -7.09 -4.21 -21.19
C ASN A 90 -6.48 -4.91 -22.41
N ASP A 91 -7.32 -5.23 -23.41
CA ASP A 91 -6.83 -5.84 -24.65
C ASP A 91 -6.07 -4.79 -25.49
N PRO A 92 -4.82 -5.07 -25.90
CA PRO A 92 -4.06 -4.18 -26.78
C PRO A 92 -4.73 -3.94 -28.14
N ASP A 93 -5.58 -4.87 -28.62
CA ASP A 93 -6.31 -4.70 -29.88
C ASP A 93 -7.45 -3.66 -29.76
N GLU A 94 -7.89 -3.31 -28.54
CA GLU A 94 -8.86 -2.25 -28.24
C GLU A 94 -8.21 -0.91 -27.88
N ALA A 95 -6.89 -0.74 -28.07
CA ALA A 95 -6.15 0.43 -27.63
C ALA A 95 -6.68 1.77 -28.17
N GLU A 96 -7.16 1.80 -29.42
CA GLU A 96 -7.74 2.99 -30.03
C GLU A 96 -9.09 3.39 -29.38
N GLU A 97 -9.95 2.42 -29.09
CA GLU A 97 -11.22 2.66 -28.41
C GLU A 97 -10.99 3.17 -26.98
N LEU A 98 -10.05 2.56 -26.25
CA LEU A 98 -9.64 3.02 -24.92
C LEU A 98 -9.06 4.44 -24.96
N ALA A 99 -8.27 4.77 -25.98
CA ALA A 99 -7.76 6.11 -26.17
C ALA A 99 -8.91 7.13 -26.45
N ALA A 100 -9.94 6.73 -27.19
CA ALA A 100 -11.14 7.55 -27.41
C ALA A 100 -11.93 7.75 -26.11
N LYS A 101 -12.14 6.69 -25.31
CA LYS A 101 -12.78 6.78 -23.99
C LYS A 101 -12.01 7.74 -23.05
N ARG A 102 -10.68 7.70 -23.07
CA ARG A 102 -9.84 8.64 -22.29
C ARG A 102 -9.99 10.10 -22.73
N ARG A 103 -10.30 10.38 -24.00
CA ARG A 103 -10.49 11.72 -24.54
C ARG A 103 -11.91 12.27 -24.34
N ASP A 104 -12.85 11.42 -23.94
CA ASP A 104 -14.23 11.83 -23.71
C ASP A 104 -14.31 12.83 -22.54
N LYS A 105 -14.85 14.02 -22.80
CA LYS A 105 -14.91 15.14 -21.85
C LYS A 105 -16.30 15.32 -21.19
N ARG A 106 -17.20 14.33 -21.32
CA ARG A 106 -18.54 14.41 -20.71
C ARG A 106 -18.51 14.56 -19.19
N ALA A 107 -17.52 13.98 -18.53
CA ALA A 107 -17.26 14.19 -17.11
C ALA A 107 -16.06 15.12 -16.90
N GLY A 108 -16.06 15.89 -15.82
CA GLY A 108 -14.96 16.78 -15.44
C GLY A 108 -13.64 16.00 -15.18
N TRP A 109 -12.49 16.65 -15.39
CA TRP A 109 -11.17 16.03 -15.23
C TRP A 109 -10.95 15.41 -13.85
N LEU A 110 -11.38 16.11 -12.80
CA LEU A 110 -11.25 15.60 -11.41
C LEU A 110 -12.01 14.28 -11.22
N TYR A 111 -13.25 14.20 -11.68
CA TYR A 111 -14.05 12.98 -11.54
C TYR A 111 -13.46 11.81 -12.34
N ARG A 112 -12.97 12.09 -13.54
CA ARG A 112 -12.37 11.07 -14.43
C ARG A 112 -11.06 10.48 -13.89
N ASN A 113 -10.36 11.20 -13.03
CA ASN A 113 -9.11 10.78 -12.43
C ASN A 113 -9.22 10.59 -10.90
N SER A 114 -10.45 10.59 -10.37
CA SER A 114 -10.70 10.63 -8.93
C SER A 114 -10.10 9.44 -8.19
N LEU A 115 -10.10 8.25 -8.79
CA LEU A 115 -9.52 7.05 -8.18
C LEU A 115 -7.99 7.20 -8.02
N SER A 116 -7.28 7.58 -9.08
CA SER A 116 -5.84 7.79 -9.02
C SER A 116 -5.46 8.95 -8.10
N LEU A 117 -6.27 10.02 -8.10
CA LEU A 117 -6.08 11.17 -7.20
C LEU A 117 -6.31 10.79 -5.73
N ALA A 118 -7.29 9.90 -5.45
CA ALA A 118 -7.52 9.40 -4.11
C ALA A 118 -6.31 8.57 -3.61
N PHE A 119 -5.79 7.65 -4.42
CA PHE A 119 -4.59 6.90 -4.05
C PHE A 119 -3.37 7.81 -3.90
N LEU A 120 -3.18 8.80 -4.76
CA LEU A 120 -2.10 9.79 -4.59
C LEU A 120 -2.23 10.56 -3.27
N ALA A 121 -3.44 10.98 -2.90
CA ALA A 121 -3.66 11.70 -1.64
C ALA A 121 -3.40 10.80 -0.42
N LEU A 122 -3.82 9.53 -0.47
CA LEU A 122 -3.53 8.54 0.57
C LEU A 122 -2.03 8.27 0.68
N PHE A 123 -1.34 8.08 -0.46
CA PHE A 123 0.12 7.93 -0.48
C PHE A 123 0.84 9.12 0.17
N LEU A 124 0.50 10.34 -0.25
CA LEU A 124 1.14 11.54 0.32
C LEU A 124 0.88 11.69 1.83
N LEU A 125 -0.32 11.35 2.29
CA LEU A 125 -0.67 11.36 3.70
C LEU A 125 0.16 10.33 4.48
N THR A 126 0.21 9.10 4.00
CA THR A 126 0.92 8.01 4.69
C THR A 126 2.43 8.17 4.61
N PHE A 127 2.98 8.66 3.50
CA PHE A 127 4.38 9.04 3.40
C PHE A 127 4.76 10.15 4.40
N ALA A 128 3.90 11.17 4.55
CA ALA A 128 4.12 12.21 5.56
C ALA A 128 4.06 11.66 7.00
N MET A 129 3.18 10.69 7.25
CA MET A 129 3.10 10.00 8.56
C MET A 129 4.31 9.11 8.80
N HIS A 130 4.80 8.38 7.78
CA HIS A 130 6.03 7.59 7.84
C HIS A 130 7.24 8.48 8.15
N ALA A 131 7.46 9.55 7.39
CA ALA A 131 8.55 10.47 7.62
C ALA A 131 8.47 11.16 9.01
N TRP A 132 7.26 11.52 9.47
CA TRP A 132 7.07 12.08 10.79
C TRP A 132 7.36 11.07 11.92
N GLY A 133 6.89 9.83 11.76
CA GLY A 133 7.13 8.74 12.71
C GLY A 133 8.62 8.41 12.81
N GLY A 134 9.28 8.24 11.65
CA GLY A 134 10.71 7.94 11.56
C GLY A 134 11.60 9.05 12.14
N LEU A 135 11.31 10.30 11.82
CA LEU A 135 12.04 11.43 12.44
C LEU A 135 11.87 11.46 13.96
N LYS A 136 10.67 11.15 14.45
CA LYS A 136 10.42 11.13 15.90
C LYS A 136 11.21 10.01 16.58
N GLU A 137 11.28 8.86 15.96
CA GLU A 137 12.06 7.70 16.44
C GLU A 137 13.55 8.03 16.43
N LEU A 138 14.09 8.52 15.31
CA LEU A 138 15.49 8.91 15.17
C LEU A 138 15.89 9.96 16.21
N ASN A 139 15.06 10.98 16.42
CA ASN A 139 15.35 12.02 17.42
C ASN A 139 15.27 11.51 18.87
N GLN A 140 14.48 10.48 19.13
CA GLN A 140 14.51 9.81 20.42
C GLN A 140 15.82 9.06 20.61
N GLU A 141 16.27 8.32 19.62
CA GLU A 141 17.57 7.60 19.62
C GLU A 141 18.74 8.57 19.78
N HIS A 142 18.75 9.69 19.03
CA HIS A 142 19.76 10.75 19.19
C HIS A 142 19.80 11.31 20.62
N ALA A 143 18.64 11.53 21.23
CA ALA A 143 18.57 12.02 22.61
C ALA A 143 19.16 11.02 23.62
N GLU A 144 18.97 9.72 23.41
CA GLU A 144 19.54 8.66 24.25
C GLU A 144 21.08 8.58 24.12
N HIS A 145 21.62 8.91 22.95
CA HIS A 145 23.07 8.93 22.69
C HIS A 145 23.71 10.31 22.92
N GLY A 146 22.92 11.34 23.30
CA GLY A 146 23.41 12.69 23.51
C GLY A 146 23.76 13.43 22.21
N GLU A 147 23.18 13.00 21.11
CA GLU A 147 23.34 13.62 19.79
C GLU A 147 22.30 14.73 19.56
N PRO A 148 22.58 15.71 18.70
CA PRO A 148 21.62 16.76 18.39
C PRO A 148 20.46 16.20 17.56
N PRO A 149 19.22 16.73 17.75
CA PRO A 149 18.08 16.29 16.97
C PRO A 149 18.19 16.72 15.51
N GLU A 150 17.71 15.88 14.61
CA GLU A 150 17.57 16.19 13.19
C GLU A 150 16.28 16.95 12.86
N THR A 151 16.33 17.71 11.75
CA THR A 151 15.14 18.36 11.19
C THR A 151 14.44 17.46 10.17
N MET A 152 13.16 17.76 9.89
CA MET A 152 12.43 17.05 8.81
C MET A 152 13.13 17.20 7.45
N ALA A 153 13.79 18.32 7.18
CA ALA A 153 14.48 18.53 5.92
C ALA A 153 15.72 17.63 5.78
N ASP A 154 16.44 17.39 6.88
CA ASP A 154 17.58 16.48 6.92
C ASP A 154 17.10 15.03 6.80
N PHE A 155 16.06 14.65 7.54
CA PHE A 155 15.49 13.31 7.51
C PHE A 155 14.91 12.93 6.13
N LEU A 156 14.32 13.86 5.39
CA LEU A 156 13.80 13.60 4.03
C LEU A 156 14.91 13.28 3.01
N VAL A 157 16.16 13.54 3.31
CA VAL A 157 17.32 13.13 2.48
C VAL A 157 18.12 12.00 3.12
N ASP A 158 17.72 11.54 4.30
CA ASP A 158 18.38 10.44 5.00
C ASP A 158 18.22 9.11 4.24
N PRO A 159 19.32 8.35 4.05
CA PRO A 159 19.26 7.05 3.38
C PRO A 159 18.34 6.03 4.03
N GLU A 160 18.13 6.08 5.34
CA GLU A 160 17.30 5.12 6.08
C GLU A 160 15.83 5.23 5.68
N LEU A 161 15.27 6.45 5.59
CA LEU A 161 13.91 6.69 5.11
C LEU A 161 13.70 6.06 3.71
N TRP A 162 14.64 6.30 2.80
CA TRP A 162 14.54 5.79 1.43
C TRP A 162 14.79 4.29 1.32
N PHE A 163 15.64 3.74 2.18
CA PHE A 163 15.85 2.29 2.26
C PHE A 163 14.54 1.58 2.67
N GLN A 164 13.87 2.07 3.72
CA GLN A 164 12.59 1.54 4.19
C GLN A 164 11.51 1.65 3.09
N SER A 165 11.36 2.83 2.49
CA SER A 165 10.41 3.05 1.38
C SER A 165 10.69 2.10 0.20
N PHE A 166 11.91 2.04 -0.31
CA PHE A 166 12.23 1.18 -1.45
C PHE A 166 12.13 -0.31 -1.16
N GLN A 167 12.43 -0.74 0.07
CA GLN A 167 12.26 -2.13 0.51
C GLN A 167 10.80 -2.55 0.43
N ASN A 168 9.88 -1.72 0.87
CA ASN A 168 8.45 -1.99 0.80
C ASN A 168 7.93 -1.87 -0.64
N TRP A 169 8.26 -0.79 -1.35
CA TRP A 169 7.78 -0.57 -2.72
C TRP A 169 8.17 -1.72 -3.66
N GLN A 170 9.42 -2.24 -3.58
CA GLN A 170 9.85 -3.34 -4.46
C GLN A 170 9.02 -4.62 -4.24
N SER A 171 8.61 -4.93 -3.01
CA SER A 171 7.79 -6.12 -2.71
C SER A 171 6.37 -5.97 -3.24
N GLU A 172 5.77 -4.79 -3.11
CA GLU A 172 4.44 -4.48 -3.65
C GLU A 172 4.38 -4.61 -5.18
N PHE A 173 5.37 -4.03 -5.88
CA PHE A 173 5.43 -4.17 -7.34
C PHE A 173 5.71 -5.60 -7.80
N LEU A 174 6.41 -6.42 -7.00
CA LEU A 174 6.58 -7.85 -7.27
C LEU A 174 5.25 -8.60 -7.15
N ALA A 175 4.41 -8.26 -6.18
CA ALA A 175 3.09 -8.86 -6.00
C ALA A 175 2.19 -8.57 -7.22
N VAL A 176 2.13 -7.30 -7.68
CA VAL A 176 1.38 -6.92 -8.88
C VAL A 176 1.94 -7.59 -10.15
N LEU A 177 3.25 -7.59 -10.31
CA LEU A 177 3.88 -8.31 -11.44
C LEU A 177 3.46 -9.78 -11.45
N SER A 178 3.43 -10.40 -10.27
CA SER A 178 3.07 -11.81 -10.13
C SER A 178 1.63 -12.06 -10.58
N ILE A 179 0.65 -11.28 -10.15
CA ILE A 179 -0.75 -11.49 -10.59
C ILE A 179 -0.91 -11.20 -12.07
N VAL A 180 -0.31 -10.14 -12.60
CA VAL A 180 -0.36 -9.81 -14.04
C VAL A 180 0.20 -10.94 -14.89
N VAL A 181 1.32 -11.57 -14.50
CA VAL A 181 1.94 -12.64 -15.27
C VAL A 181 1.25 -13.99 -15.03
N LEU A 182 0.96 -14.34 -13.77
CA LEU A 182 0.36 -15.65 -13.45
C LEU A 182 -1.06 -15.78 -13.98
N SER A 183 -1.87 -14.72 -14.01
CA SER A 183 -3.22 -14.72 -14.57
C SER A 183 -3.27 -15.03 -16.07
N ILE A 184 -2.14 -14.94 -16.79
CA ILE A 184 -2.04 -15.40 -18.18
C ILE A 184 -2.29 -16.92 -18.25
N PHE A 185 -1.71 -17.69 -17.35
CA PHE A 185 -1.62 -19.14 -17.40
C PHE A 185 -2.49 -19.86 -16.37
N LEU A 186 -2.73 -19.24 -15.22
CA LEU A 186 -3.44 -19.84 -14.11
C LEU A 186 -4.88 -19.34 -14.02
N ARG A 187 -5.74 -20.11 -13.36
CA ARG A 187 -7.17 -19.82 -13.20
C ARG A 187 -7.61 -20.03 -11.76
N GLN A 188 -8.53 -19.17 -11.33
CA GLN A 188 -9.29 -19.34 -10.10
C GLN A 188 -10.77 -19.24 -10.44
N ALA A 189 -11.48 -20.37 -10.43
CA ALA A 189 -12.89 -20.40 -10.78
C ALA A 189 -13.73 -19.45 -9.92
N GLY A 190 -14.46 -18.56 -10.57
CA GLY A 190 -15.36 -17.60 -9.92
C GLY A 190 -14.71 -16.35 -9.34
N SER A 191 -13.39 -16.17 -9.52
CA SER A 191 -12.72 -14.92 -9.13
C SER A 191 -12.79 -13.86 -10.24
N PRO A 192 -13.11 -12.59 -9.94
CA PRO A 192 -13.02 -11.50 -10.91
C PRO A 192 -11.57 -11.18 -11.30
N GLU A 193 -10.58 -11.60 -10.49
CA GLU A 193 -9.14 -11.43 -10.76
C GLU A 193 -8.57 -12.54 -11.64
N SER A 194 -9.42 -13.37 -12.23
CA SER A 194 -9.02 -14.50 -13.06
C SER A 194 -9.96 -14.65 -14.25
N LYS A 195 -9.39 -15.01 -15.38
CA LYS A 195 -10.17 -15.43 -16.55
C LYS A 195 -10.99 -16.68 -16.25
N GLU A 196 -12.05 -16.92 -17.05
CA GLU A 196 -12.81 -18.17 -17.03
C GLU A 196 -11.91 -19.39 -17.25
N VAL A 197 -12.25 -20.52 -16.62
CA VAL A 197 -11.38 -21.72 -16.59
C VAL A 197 -11.06 -22.25 -17.99
N ASP A 198 -11.98 -22.13 -18.92
CA ASP A 198 -11.87 -22.59 -20.33
C ASP A 198 -11.33 -21.50 -21.28
N ALA A 199 -11.10 -20.28 -20.79
CA ALA A 199 -10.57 -19.20 -21.62
C ALA A 199 -9.15 -19.48 -22.09
N ALA A 200 -8.86 -19.19 -23.36
CA ALA A 200 -7.53 -19.31 -23.93
C ALA A 200 -6.52 -18.40 -23.20
N ASN A 201 -5.25 -18.82 -23.14
CA ASN A 201 -4.20 -17.99 -22.53
C ASN A 201 -3.98 -16.66 -23.28
N SER A 202 -4.31 -16.61 -24.57
CA SER A 202 -4.23 -15.40 -25.38
C SER A 202 -5.39 -14.40 -25.16
N LYS A 203 -6.51 -14.84 -24.55
CA LYS A 203 -7.60 -13.92 -24.18
C LYS A 203 -7.08 -12.93 -23.13
N THR A 204 -7.30 -11.64 -23.34
CA THR A 204 -6.93 -10.56 -22.42
C THR A 204 -8.17 -10.01 -21.72
N GLY A 205 -8.04 -9.62 -20.46
CA GLY A 205 -9.15 -9.22 -19.60
C GLY A 205 -9.85 -10.42 -18.96
N ALA A 206 -10.53 -10.18 -17.85
CA ALA A 206 -11.33 -11.17 -17.15
C ALA A 206 -12.69 -11.40 -17.80
#